data_30cbb30c8a67dae0ddb79cd5986bc618
#
_entry.id   30cbb30c8a67dae0ddb79cd5986bc618
#
_cell.length_a   1.000
_cell.length_b   1.000
_cell.length_c   1.000
_cell.angle_alpha   90.00
_cell.angle_beta   90.00
_cell.angle_gamma   90.00
#
_symmetry.space_group_name_H-M   'P 1'
#
loop_
_entity.id
_entity.type
_entity.pdbx_description
1 polymer ?
#
loop_
_entity_poly.entity_id
_entity_poly.type
_entity_poly.pdbx_seq_one_letter_code
_entity_poly.pdbx_strand_id
1 'polypeptide(L)'
;MYKRQILDNIQRSPLYGGMIEGVGPRYCPSIEDKVVRFAGKDRHPIFVEPCGENTEEMYLQGASSSLPEDVQNAFYRSIKGFENIEIMRPAYAIEYDCVDPTSLEATLESKVVRGLYGAGQFNGTSGYEEAAAQGLLAGLNAARNALGESQLILPRQSSYLGTLVDDLVTKGVMDPYRMMTSRSEYRLTLRQDNADTRLTPIGREYGLVQDDRWTKYQQTQAVLDAERRRLHDAHLRTADLRAAMEAAGLAPAAEGGIAEELLRRPEIDYPLIAGMIGWGEGITPMLAERLETEIKYAGYIARQDRMIHEVARHEKTLIPEDFSYTELTGLTLEAREKLARIRPKNLGQAGRIPGVSPSDVAQLSIALAAKRS
;
A
#
# COMPACT_ATOMS: atom_id res chain seq x y z
N MET A 1 -15.75 -22.54 -27.28
CA MET A 1 -17.15 -22.13 -27.61
C MET A 1 -17.49 -20.79 -26.99
N TYR A 2 -17.33 -20.56 -25.69
CA TYR A 2 -17.67 -19.29 -25.03
C TYR A 2 -16.99 -18.05 -25.64
N LYS A 3 -15.70 -18.11 -25.99
CA LYS A 3 -14.97 -16.98 -26.62
C LYS A 3 -15.67 -16.48 -27.89
N ARG A 4 -16.15 -17.41 -28.72
CA ARG A 4 -16.84 -17.04 -29.98
C ARG A 4 -18.13 -16.28 -29.67
N GLN A 5 -18.93 -16.77 -28.73
CA GLN A 5 -20.18 -16.11 -28.33
C GLN A 5 -19.93 -14.71 -27.78
N ILE A 6 -18.86 -14.53 -27.00
CA ILE A 6 -18.46 -13.21 -26.48
C ILE A 6 -18.03 -12.31 -27.64
N LEU A 7 -17.15 -12.76 -28.53
CA LEU A 7 -16.65 -11.96 -29.63
C LEU A 7 -17.75 -11.57 -30.64
N ASP A 8 -18.66 -12.50 -30.95
CA ASP A 8 -19.80 -12.25 -31.89
C ASP A 8 -20.76 -11.19 -31.32
N ASN A 9 -20.73 -10.96 -29.98
CA ASN A 9 -21.60 -10.00 -29.28
C ASN A 9 -20.84 -8.84 -28.63
N ILE A 10 -19.56 -8.67 -28.91
CA ILE A 10 -18.70 -7.71 -28.20
C ILE A 10 -19.24 -6.28 -28.24
N GLN A 11 -19.83 -5.88 -29.36
CA GLN A 11 -20.42 -4.55 -29.54
C GLN A 11 -21.71 -4.31 -28.72
N ARG A 12 -22.27 -5.37 -28.13
CA ARG A 12 -23.41 -5.28 -27.22
C ARG A 12 -22.98 -5.07 -25.77
N SER A 13 -21.66 -5.17 -25.47
CA SER A 13 -21.10 -4.82 -24.16
C SER A 13 -21.10 -3.30 -24.00
N PRO A 14 -21.60 -2.75 -22.89
CA PRO A 14 -21.50 -1.33 -22.58
C PRO A 14 -20.06 -0.77 -22.66
N LEU A 15 -19.08 -1.60 -22.32
CA LEU A 15 -17.64 -1.23 -22.40
C LEU A 15 -17.14 -1.07 -23.83
N TYR A 16 -17.61 -1.91 -24.76
CA TYR A 16 -17.16 -1.93 -26.15
C TYR A 16 -18.15 -1.25 -27.12
N GLY A 17 -19.38 -1.07 -26.67
CA GLY A 17 -20.45 -0.38 -27.40
C GLY A 17 -20.47 1.14 -27.19
N GLY A 18 -19.57 1.69 -26.38
CA GLY A 18 -19.42 3.14 -26.15
C GLY A 18 -20.44 3.73 -25.15
N MET A 19 -21.15 2.92 -24.37
CA MET A 19 -22.02 3.40 -23.29
C MET A 19 -21.21 3.83 -22.06
N ILE A 20 -20.11 3.12 -21.76
CA ILE A 20 -19.20 3.39 -20.65
C ILE A 20 -17.96 4.04 -21.25
N GLU A 21 -17.72 5.30 -20.90
CA GLU A 21 -16.56 6.07 -21.33
C GLU A 21 -15.42 5.99 -20.30
N GLY A 22 -15.74 5.58 -19.07
CA GLY A 22 -14.80 5.48 -17.96
C GLY A 22 -13.87 4.27 -18.08
N VAL A 23 -12.78 4.31 -17.28
CA VAL A 23 -11.86 3.18 -17.12
C VAL A 23 -12.45 2.22 -16.10
N GLY A 24 -12.68 0.97 -16.48
CA GLY A 24 -13.18 -0.08 -15.58
C GLY A 24 -12.25 -0.35 -14.39
N PRO A 25 -12.74 -1.07 -13.36
CA PRO A 25 -11.98 -1.35 -12.16
C PRO A 25 -10.68 -2.08 -12.49
N ARG A 26 -9.57 -1.56 -11.97
CA ARG A 26 -8.24 -2.14 -12.16
C ARG A 26 -8.17 -3.49 -11.44
N TYR A 27 -7.57 -4.49 -12.07
CA TYR A 27 -7.40 -5.87 -11.58
C TYR A 27 -8.67 -6.74 -11.52
N CYS A 28 -9.82 -6.28 -12.01
CA CYS A 28 -11.01 -7.11 -12.17
C CYS A 28 -11.56 -6.99 -13.61
N PRO A 29 -10.78 -7.41 -14.63
CA PRO A 29 -11.25 -7.35 -16.01
C PRO A 29 -12.43 -8.30 -16.20
N SER A 30 -13.44 -7.86 -16.93
CA SER A 30 -14.56 -8.70 -17.37
C SER A 30 -14.08 -9.86 -18.25
N ILE A 31 -14.91 -10.86 -18.47
CA ILE A 31 -14.54 -11.98 -19.35
C ILE A 31 -14.34 -11.53 -20.79
N GLU A 32 -15.10 -10.55 -21.26
CA GLU A 32 -14.92 -9.94 -22.59
C GLU A 32 -13.58 -9.20 -22.68
N ASP A 33 -13.17 -8.47 -21.65
CA ASP A 33 -11.83 -7.86 -21.59
C ASP A 33 -10.72 -8.90 -21.70
N LYS A 34 -10.85 -10.01 -20.97
CA LYS A 34 -9.88 -11.11 -21.01
C LYS A 34 -9.80 -11.74 -22.40
N VAL A 35 -10.96 -11.94 -23.03
CA VAL A 35 -11.05 -12.54 -24.38
C VAL A 35 -10.42 -11.64 -25.42
N VAL A 36 -10.58 -10.33 -25.32
CA VAL A 36 -10.01 -9.35 -26.27
C VAL A 36 -8.51 -9.15 -25.99
N ARG A 37 -8.15 -8.81 -24.75
CA ARG A 37 -6.75 -8.46 -24.41
C ARG A 37 -5.81 -9.67 -24.45
N PHE A 38 -6.33 -10.86 -24.14
CA PHE A 38 -5.55 -12.11 -24.14
C PHE A 38 -6.08 -13.09 -25.21
N ALA A 39 -6.34 -12.59 -26.41
CA ALA A 39 -6.88 -13.39 -27.52
C ALA A 39 -6.08 -14.67 -27.82
N GLY A 40 -4.75 -14.63 -27.65
CA GLY A 40 -3.87 -15.78 -27.82
C GLY A 40 -3.93 -16.84 -26.70
N LYS A 41 -4.66 -16.61 -25.60
CA LYS A 41 -4.85 -17.63 -24.55
C LYS A 41 -6.00 -18.53 -24.93
N ASP A 42 -5.78 -19.85 -24.85
CA ASP A 42 -6.83 -20.84 -25.14
C ASP A 42 -7.90 -20.93 -24.07
N ARG A 43 -7.56 -20.61 -22.82
CA ARG A 43 -8.43 -20.73 -21.65
C ARG A 43 -8.31 -19.52 -20.74
N HIS A 44 -9.40 -19.23 -20.03
CA HIS A 44 -9.42 -18.28 -18.91
C HIS A 44 -9.91 -19.04 -17.67
N PRO A 45 -9.24 -18.93 -16.50
CA PRO A 45 -9.69 -19.58 -15.29
C PRO A 45 -11.00 -18.94 -14.79
N ILE A 46 -11.90 -19.80 -14.34
CA ILE A 46 -13.11 -19.44 -13.62
C ILE A 46 -13.09 -20.24 -12.32
N PHE A 47 -13.30 -19.56 -11.20
CA PHE A 47 -13.41 -20.20 -9.90
C PHE A 47 -14.87 -20.24 -9.51
N VAL A 48 -15.32 -21.37 -8.99
CA VAL A 48 -16.69 -21.58 -8.51
C VAL A 48 -16.62 -21.62 -7.00
N GLU A 49 -17.19 -20.62 -6.36
CA GLU A 49 -17.10 -20.37 -4.92
C GLU A 49 -18.48 -20.35 -4.29
N PRO A 50 -18.73 -21.04 -3.15
CA PRO A 50 -20.01 -20.96 -2.46
C PRO A 50 -20.26 -19.55 -1.93
N CYS A 51 -21.47 -19.02 -2.12
CA CYS A 51 -21.85 -17.71 -1.60
C CYS A 51 -22.09 -17.70 -0.08
N GLY A 52 -22.18 -18.87 0.56
CA GLY A 52 -22.36 -19.01 2.00
C GLY A 52 -22.59 -20.47 2.40
N GLU A 53 -22.59 -20.71 3.71
CA GLU A 53 -22.77 -22.05 4.29
C GLU A 53 -24.19 -22.61 4.13
N ASN A 54 -25.20 -21.74 4.06
CA ASN A 54 -26.61 -22.11 4.06
C ASN A 54 -27.30 -21.80 2.71
N THR A 55 -26.56 -21.79 1.62
CA THR A 55 -27.08 -21.55 0.27
C THR A 55 -26.42 -22.46 -0.75
N GLU A 56 -27.16 -22.83 -1.80
CA GLU A 56 -26.63 -23.54 -2.95
C GLU A 56 -26.12 -22.60 -4.05
N GLU A 57 -26.23 -21.28 -3.82
CA GLU A 57 -25.73 -20.29 -4.76
C GLU A 57 -24.20 -20.33 -4.83
N MET A 58 -23.68 -20.29 -6.06
CA MET A 58 -22.26 -20.25 -6.36
C MET A 58 -21.89 -18.93 -7.05
N TYR A 59 -20.81 -18.34 -6.65
CA TYR A 59 -20.21 -17.20 -7.31
C TYR A 59 -19.21 -17.66 -8.37
N LEU A 60 -19.30 -17.09 -9.57
CA LEU A 60 -18.40 -17.41 -10.67
C LEU A 60 -17.31 -16.35 -10.79
N GLN A 61 -16.26 -16.46 -9.97
CA GLN A 61 -15.14 -15.53 -10.00
C GLN A 61 -14.35 -15.67 -11.30
N GLY A 62 -14.04 -14.54 -11.90
CA GLY A 62 -13.25 -14.50 -13.14
C GLY A 62 -14.08 -14.57 -14.42
N ALA A 63 -15.41 -14.66 -14.29
CA ALA A 63 -16.37 -14.69 -15.41
C ALA A 63 -17.34 -13.50 -15.42
N SER A 64 -17.07 -12.43 -14.64
CA SER A 64 -17.86 -11.19 -14.68
C SER A 64 -17.99 -10.66 -16.10
N SER A 65 -19.17 -10.15 -16.46
CA SER A 65 -19.47 -9.68 -17.82
C SER A 65 -20.39 -8.47 -17.79
N SER A 66 -20.24 -7.58 -18.76
CA SER A 66 -21.16 -6.49 -19.04
C SER A 66 -22.12 -6.81 -20.20
N LEU A 67 -21.98 -8.00 -20.79
CA LEU A 67 -22.83 -8.42 -21.90
C LEU A 67 -24.28 -8.59 -21.45
N PRO A 68 -25.27 -8.42 -22.36
CA PRO A 68 -26.66 -8.65 -22.05
C PRO A 68 -26.96 -10.08 -21.56
N GLU A 69 -28.02 -10.24 -20.78
CA GLU A 69 -28.40 -11.49 -20.13
C GLU A 69 -28.53 -12.68 -21.08
N ASP A 70 -29.12 -12.47 -22.28
CA ASP A 70 -29.27 -13.50 -23.31
C ASP A 70 -27.90 -14.05 -23.76
N VAL A 71 -26.91 -13.17 -23.89
CA VAL A 71 -25.54 -13.54 -24.24
C VAL A 71 -24.83 -14.24 -23.08
N GLN A 72 -25.07 -13.77 -21.85
CA GLN A 72 -24.53 -14.41 -20.65
C GLN A 72 -25.05 -15.85 -20.52
N ASN A 73 -26.34 -16.07 -20.65
CA ASN A 73 -26.95 -17.39 -20.65
C ASN A 73 -26.33 -18.31 -21.71
N ALA A 74 -26.12 -17.79 -22.92
CA ALA A 74 -25.54 -18.56 -24.02
C ALA A 74 -24.07 -18.93 -23.76
N PHE A 75 -23.23 -17.99 -23.34
CA PHE A 75 -21.81 -18.29 -23.17
C PHE A 75 -21.53 -19.12 -21.92
N TYR A 76 -22.19 -18.88 -20.77
CA TYR A 76 -22.00 -19.70 -19.58
C TYR A 76 -22.37 -21.15 -19.84
N ARG A 77 -23.54 -21.43 -20.45
CA ARG A 77 -23.96 -22.80 -20.78
C ARG A 77 -23.10 -23.49 -21.84
N SER A 78 -22.27 -22.74 -22.57
CA SER A 78 -21.31 -23.32 -23.49
C SER A 78 -20.01 -23.77 -22.82
N ILE A 79 -19.84 -23.51 -21.53
CA ILE A 79 -18.69 -23.95 -20.73
C ILE A 79 -18.98 -25.37 -20.24
N LYS A 80 -18.00 -26.28 -20.42
CA LYS A 80 -18.14 -27.65 -19.96
C LYS A 80 -18.37 -27.73 -18.45
N GLY A 81 -19.46 -28.41 -18.06
CA GLY A 81 -19.92 -28.54 -16.68
C GLY A 81 -20.95 -27.48 -16.27
N PHE A 82 -21.23 -26.50 -17.14
CA PHE A 82 -22.22 -25.44 -16.90
C PHE A 82 -23.42 -25.53 -17.84
N GLU A 83 -23.61 -26.62 -18.54
CA GLU A 83 -24.65 -26.79 -19.55
C GLU A 83 -26.05 -26.56 -19.02
N ASN A 84 -26.28 -26.89 -17.75
CA ASN A 84 -27.58 -26.80 -17.09
C ASN A 84 -27.63 -25.82 -15.93
N ILE A 85 -26.70 -24.85 -15.87
CA ILE A 85 -26.72 -23.87 -14.78
C ILE A 85 -27.98 -23.00 -14.86
N GLU A 86 -28.45 -22.60 -13.69
CA GLU A 86 -29.45 -21.57 -13.50
C GLU A 86 -28.78 -20.30 -13.02
N ILE A 87 -28.93 -19.18 -13.71
CA ILE A 87 -28.35 -17.90 -13.36
C ILE A 87 -29.32 -17.17 -12.45
N MET A 88 -28.98 -17.11 -11.15
CA MET A 88 -29.81 -16.41 -10.15
C MET A 88 -29.75 -14.90 -10.32
N ARG A 89 -28.54 -14.39 -10.67
CA ARG A 89 -28.31 -12.97 -10.94
C ARG A 89 -27.30 -12.82 -12.06
N PRO A 90 -27.67 -12.16 -13.18
CA PRO A 90 -26.72 -11.84 -14.24
C PRO A 90 -25.59 -10.95 -13.76
N ALA A 91 -24.40 -11.12 -14.33
CA ALA A 91 -23.30 -10.19 -14.15
C ALA A 91 -23.63 -8.83 -14.77
N TYR A 92 -23.00 -7.78 -14.28
CA TYR A 92 -23.27 -6.40 -14.69
C TYR A 92 -21.99 -5.58 -14.76
N ALA A 93 -22.01 -4.54 -15.59
CA ALA A 93 -20.96 -3.54 -15.58
C ALA A 93 -21.18 -2.55 -14.45
N ILE A 94 -20.07 -2.06 -13.91
CA ILE A 94 -20.07 -0.98 -12.91
C ILE A 94 -19.24 0.17 -13.47
N GLU A 95 -19.79 1.37 -13.39
CA GLU A 95 -19.10 2.62 -13.59
C GLU A 95 -19.11 3.40 -12.28
N TYR A 96 -18.00 4.05 -11.97
CA TYR A 96 -17.83 4.73 -10.70
C TYR A 96 -17.51 6.21 -10.91
N ASP A 97 -18.27 7.05 -10.24
CA ASP A 97 -17.91 8.45 -10.08
C ASP A 97 -16.82 8.59 -9.00
N CYS A 98 -15.89 9.50 -9.21
CA CYS A 98 -14.90 9.91 -8.23
C CYS A 98 -14.61 11.41 -8.35
N VAL A 99 -14.12 11.99 -7.27
CA VAL A 99 -13.57 13.35 -7.31
C VAL A 99 -12.12 13.33 -7.73
N ASP A 100 -11.62 14.46 -8.26
CA ASP A 100 -10.17 14.63 -8.39
C ASP A 100 -9.54 14.69 -6.98
N PRO A 101 -8.78 13.67 -6.56
CA PRO A 101 -8.25 13.63 -5.19
C PRO A 101 -7.22 14.71 -4.90
N THR A 102 -6.72 15.43 -5.90
CA THR A 102 -5.88 16.61 -5.68
C THR A 102 -6.67 17.78 -5.06
N SER A 103 -8.00 17.71 -5.06
CA SER A 103 -8.90 18.62 -4.35
C SER A 103 -9.04 18.32 -2.85
N LEU A 104 -8.35 17.30 -2.35
CA LEU A 104 -8.33 16.93 -0.94
C LEU A 104 -7.02 17.37 -0.26
N GLU A 105 -7.11 17.65 1.03
CA GLU A 105 -5.96 17.80 1.91
C GLU A 105 -5.38 16.42 2.30
N ALA A 106 -4.17 16.41 2.87
CA ALA A 106 -3.56 15.18 3.39
C ALA A 106 -4.33 14.56 4.58
N THR A 107 -5.28 15.28 5.14
CA THR A 107 -6.25 14.81 6.14
C THR A 107 -7.45 14.10 5.53
N LEU A 108 -7.55 14.08 4.19
CA LEU A 108 -8.69 13.67 3.37
C LEU A 108 -9.89 14.63 3.45
N GLU A 109 -9.74 15.81 4.03
CA GLU A 109 -10.72 16.89 3.99
C GLU A 109 -10.73 17.55 2.62
N SER A 110 -11.92 17.92 2.14
CA SER A 110 -12.07 18.70 0.90
C SER A 110 -11.49 20.10 1.06
N LYS A 111 -10.67 20.55 0.11
CA LYS A 111 -10.20 21.95 0.02
C LYS A 111 -11.32 22.94 -0.31
N VAL A 112 -12.41 22.46 -0.89
CA VAL A 112 -13.53 23.27 -1.36
C VAL A 112 -14.65 23.37 -0.33
N VAL A 113 -14.95 22.24 0.34
CA VAL A 113 -16.05 22.15 1.31
C VAL A 113 -15.50 21.76 2.67
N ARG A 114 -15.47 22.72 3.59
CA ARG A 114 -15.02 22.49 4.97
C ARG A 114 -15.86 21.43 5.66
N GLY A 115 -15.20 20.53 6.41
CA GLY A 115 -15.86 19.46 7.17
C GLY A 115 -16.32 18.28 6.30
N LEU A 116 -16.11 18.32 4.99
CA LEU A 116 -16.37 17.17 4.10
C LEU A 116 -15.09 16.36 3.92
N TYR A 117 -15.17 15.07 4.25
CA TYR A 117 -14.07 14.10 4.12
C TYR A 117 -14.44 13.02 3.12
N GLY A 118 -13.53 12.67 2.23
CA GLY A 118 -13.69 11.62 1.25
C GLY A 118 -12.91 10.35 1.61
N ALA A 119 -13.40 9.18 1.24
CA ALA A 119 -12.71 7.92 1.42
C ALA A 119 -13.06 6.89 0.35
N GLY A 120 -12.12 5.99 0.07
CA GLY A 120 -12.33 4.86 -0.82
C GLY A 120 -12.47 5.28 -2.27
N GLN A 121 -13.45 4.67 -2.93
CA GLN A 121 -13.69 4.86 -4.35
C GLN A 121 -14.02 6.31 -4.70
N PHE A 122 -14.69 7.05 -3.82
CA PHE A 122 -14.94 8.47 -3.98
C PHE A 122 -13.65 9.27 -4.27
N ASN A 123 -12.52 8.84 -3.70
CA ASN A 123 -11.20 9.42 -3.92
C ASN A 123 -10.43 8.76 -5.10
N GLY A 124 -11.09 7.97 -5.94
CA GLY A 124 -10.48 7.33 -7.10
C GLY A 124 -9.66 6.07 -6.80
N THR A 125 -9.87 5.41 -5.65
CA THR A 125 -9.28 4.11 -5.35
C THR A 125 -10.26 2.96 -5.65
N SER A 126 -9.76 1.74 -5.91
CA SER A 126 -10.61 0.61 -6.28
C SER A 126 -10.41 -0.65 -5.43
N GLY A 127 -9.88 -0.55 -4.22
CA GLY A 127 -9.67 -1.69 -3.33
C GLY A 127 -10.38 -1.57 -2.00
N TYR A 128 -10.75 -2.70 -1.41
CA TYR A 128 -11.39 -2.74 -0.09
C TYR A 128 -10.45 -2.24 1.01
N GLU A 129 -9.18 -2.63 0.92
CA GLU A 129 -8.14 -2.25 1.87
C GLU A 129 -7.86 -0.74 1.80
N GLU A 130 -7.80 -0.19 0.59
CA GLU A 130 -7.65 1.25 0.38
C GLU A 130 -8.83 2.02 0.96
N ALA A 131 -10.06 1.51 0.75
CA ALA A 131 -11.26 2.15 1.26
C ALA A 131 -11.32 2.11 2.79
N ALA A 132 -11.02 0.97 3.41
CA ALA A 132 -11.00 0.81 4.86
C ALA A 132 -9.97 1.73 5.52
N ALA A 133 -8.75 1.78 4.96
CA ALA A 133 -7.68 2.62 5.49
C ALA A 133 -7.99 4.12 5.38
N GLN A 134 -8.52 4.56 4.24
CA GLN A 134 -8.96 5.93 4.05
C GLN A 134 -10.15 6.28 4.96
N GLY A 135 -11.13 5.37 5.08
CA GLY A 135 -12.30 5.56 5.95
C GLY A 135 -11.90 5.75 7.41
N LEU A 136 -10.93 4.95 7.89
CA LEU A 136 -10.38 5.12 9.24
C LEU A 136 -9.75 6.50 9.43
N LEU A 137 -8.88 6.93 8.50
CA LEU A 137 -8.19 8.22 8.59
C LEU A 137 -9.15 9.39 8.45
N ALA A 138 -10.06 9.34 7.48
CA ALA A 138 -11.06 10.38 7.23
C ALA A 138 -12.00 10.54 8.43
N GLY A 139 -12.50 9.42 9.00
CA GLY A 139 -13.37 9.41 10.17
C GLY A 139 -12.67 9.94 11.42
N LEU A 140 -11.41 9.53 11.66
CA LEU A 140 -10.60 10.07 12.75
C LEU A 140 -10.42 11.59 12.61
N ASN A 141 -10.03 12.05 11.43
CA ASN A 141 -9.77 13.47 11.20
C ASN A 141 -11.04 14.31 11.24
N ALA A 142 -12.16 13.80 10.74
CA ALA A 142 -13.46 14.45 10.87
C ALA A 142 -13.88 14.64 12.33
N ALA A 143 -13.73 13.59 13.16
CA ALA A 143 -14.04 13.66 14.58
C ALA A 143 -13.15 14.67 15.32
N ARG A 144 -11.83 14.63 15.07
CA ARG A 144 -10.88 15.55 15.69
C ARG A 144 -11.12 17.00 15.27
N ASN A 145 -11.43 17.21 13.99
CA ASN A 145 -11.80 18.54 13.51
C ASN A 145 -13.06 19.10 14.21
N ALA A 146 -14.07 18.26 14.37
CA ALA A 146 -15.30 18.64 15.09
C ALA A 146 -15.05 18.96 16.58
N LEU A 147 -14.05 18.33 17.20
CA LEU A 147 -13.62 18.58 18.57
C LEU A 147 -12.62 19.75 18.69
N GLY A 148 -12.19 20.35 17.59
CA GLY A 148 -11.16 21.40 17.60
C GLY A 148 -9.75 20.88 17.91
N GLU A 149 -9.50 19.59 17.72
CA GLU A 149 -8.22 18.94 17.99
C GLU A 149 -7.35 18.80 16.73
N SER A 150 -6.05 18.60 16.91
CA SER A 150 -5.12 18.41 15.80
C SER A 150 -5.42 17.12 15.01
N GLN A 151 -5.50 17.24 13.69
CA GLN A 151 -5.75 16.14 12.78
C GLN A 151 -4.48 15.30 12.55
N LEU A 152 -4.64 14.02 12.21
CA LEU A 152 -3.56 13.10 11.89
C LEU A 152 -3.19 13.21 10.41
N ILE A 153 -1.92 13.47 10.15
CA ILE A 153 -1.31 13.32 8.82
C ILE A 153 -0.21 12.26 8.94
N LEU A 154 -0.34 11.19 8.18
CA LEU A 154 0.67 10.13 8.12
C LEU A 154 1.67 10.44 7.00
N PRO A 155 2.95 10.64 7.32
CA PRO A 155 3.98 10.81 6.30
C PRO A 155 4.16 9.54 5.46
N ARG A 156 4.61 9.67 4.21
CA ARG A 156 4.86 8.55 3.28
C ARG A 156 5.74 7.45 3.86
N GLN A 157 6.76 7.84 4.64
CA GLN A 157 7.73 6.93 5.27
C GLN A 157 7.16 6.20 6.49
N SER A 158 6.01 6.58 7.02
CA SER A 158 5.42 5.96 8.20
C SER A 158 4.55 4.74 7.86
N SER A 159 3.89 4.77 6.71
CA SER A 159 2.93 3.72 6.34
C SER A 159 2.59 3.72 4.85
N TYR A 160 2.05 2.58 4.37
CA TYR A 160 1.42 2.52 3.06
C TYR A 160 0.18 3.42 2.96
N LEU A 161 -0.54 3.64 4.07
CA LEU A 161 -1.65 4.61 4.10
C LEU A 161 -1.13 6.03 3.87
N GLY A 162 -0.02 6.43 4.51
CA GLY A 162 0.63 7.72 4.24
C GLY A 162 1.09 7.86 2.79
N THR A 163 1.69 6.81 2.22
CA THR A 163 2.06 6.79 0.79
C THR A 163 0.84 6.94 -0.12
N LEU A 164 -0.25 6.20 0.18
CA LEU A 164 -1.50 6.24 -0.58
C LEU A 164 -2.11 7.65 -0.58
N VAL A 165 -2.29 8.22 0.59
CA VAL A 165 -2.89 9.55 0.73
C VAL A 165 -2.04 10.61 0.02
N ASP A 166 -0.72 10.59 0.22
CA ASP A 166 0.17 11.53 -0.44
C ASP A 166 0.13 11.39 -1.99
N ASP A 167 0.11 10.15 -2.51
CA ASP A 167 -0.04 9.93 -3.96
C ASP A 167 -1.36 10.50 -4.49
N LEU A 168 -2.47 10.30 -3.78
CA LEU A 168 -3.78 10.82 -4.17
C LEU A 168 -3.77 12.35 -4.23
N VAL A 169 -3.36 13.01 -3.16
CA VAL A 169 -3.50 14.48 -3.05
C VAL A 169 -2.43 15.26 -3.81
N THR A 170 -1.33 14.62 -4.21
CA THR A 170 -0.24 15.30 -4.95
C THR A 170 -0.19 14.91 -6.44
N LYS A 171 -0.39 13.63 -6.76
CA LYS A 171 -0.28 13.11 -8.13
C LYS A 171 -1.63 13.03 -8.84
N GLY A 172 -2.72 12.92 -8.05
CA GLY A 172 -4.03 12.59 -8.60
C GLY A 172 -4.10 11.16 -9.15
N VAL A 173 -5.19 10.86 -9.82
CA VAL A 173 -5.41 9.56 -10.46
C VAL A 173 -5.94 9.73 -11.88
N MET A 174 -5.42 8.91 -12.80
CA MET A 174 -5.95 8.78 -14.17
C MET A 174 -6.66 7.44 -14.34
N ASP A 175 -6.21 6.43 -13.62
CA ASP A 175 -6.81 5.10 -13.51
C ASP A 175 -7.14 4.83 -12.04
N PRO A 176 -8.10 3.92 -11.74
CA PRO A 176 -8.40 3.55 -10.36
C PRO A 176 -7.14 3.14 -9.59
N TYR A 177 -6.85 3.85 -8.50
CA TYR A 177 -5.62 3.65 -7.73
C TYR A 177 -5.69 2.35 -6.93
N ARG A 178 -4.59 1.59 -6.95
CA ARG A 178 -4.33 0.45 -6.08
C ARG A 178 -2.98 0.62 -5.40
N MET A 179 -2.96 0.38 -4.09
CA MET A 179 -1.73 0.39 -3.32
C MET A 179 -0.93 -0.86 -3.57
N MET A 180 0.29 -0.70 -4.04
CA MET A 180 1.25 -1.77 -4.29
C MET A 180 2.58 -1.42 -3.66
N THR A 181 3.37 -2.43 -3.29
CA THR A 181 4.70 -2.22 -2.69
C THR A 181 5.63 -1.41 -3.59
N SER A 182 5.44 -1.49 -4.91
CA SER A 182 6.21 -0.73 -5.90
C SER A 182 5.95 0.78 -5.88
N ARG A 183 4.85 1.24 -5.23
CA ARG A 183 4.53 2.66 -5.12
C ARG A 183 5.28 3.36 -4.00
N SER A 184 5.82 2.60 -3.04
CA SER A 184 6.61 3.15 -1.96
C SER A 184 8.11 3.01 -2.23
N GLU A 185 8.81 4.11 -2.09
CA GLU A 185 10.27 4.19 -2.03
C GLU A 185 10.84 3.61 -0.74
N TYR A 186 10.00 3.42 0.30
CA TYR A 186 10.40 2.98 1.65
C TYR A 186 10.00 1.54 1.97
N ARG A 187 9.85 0.67 0.97
CA ARG A 187 9.32 -0.69 1.13
C ARG A 187 10.15 -1.61 2.05
N LEU A 188 11.43 -1.30 2.29
CA LEU A 188 12.26 -2.04 3.26
C LEU A 188 11.91 -1.70 4.71
N THR A 189 11.49 -0.46 4.96
CA THR A 189 11.00 0.00 6.26
C THR A 189 9.52 -0.33 6.46
N LEU A 190 8.72 -0.21 5.40
CA LEU A 190 7.27 -0.43 5.44
C LEU A 190 6.92 -1.91 5.22
N ARG A 191 7.24 -2.75 6.19
CA ARG A 191 6.91 -4.18 6.14
C ARG A 191 5.65 -4.49 6.94
N GLN A 192 5.02 -5.63 6.65
CA GLN A 192 3.86 -6.11 7.38
C GLN A 192 4.24 -6.53 8.80
N ASP A 193 5.39 -7.21 8.95
CA ASP A 193 5.87 -7.75 10.22
C ASP A 193 6.18 -6.68 11.27
N ASN A 194 6.45 -5.43 10.88
CA ASN A 194 6.75 -4.32 11.78
C ASN A 194 5.69 -3.21 11.78
N ALA A 195 4.51 -3.43 11.20
CA ALA A 195 3.47 -2.42 11.10
C ALA A 195 2.97 -1.96 12.48
N ASP A 196 2.91 -2.86 13.44
CA ASP A 196 2.54 -2.58 14.82
C ASP A 196 3.54 -1.62 15.51
N THR A 197 4.85 -1.81 15.31
CA THR A 197 5.89 -0.93 15.87
C THR A 197 5.77 0.49 15.34
N ARG A 198 5.41 0.64 14.06
CA ARG A 198 5.29 1.95 13.42
C ARG A 198 4.00 2.69 13.74
N LEU A 199 2.89 1.95 13.86
CA LEU A 199 1.55 2.54 13.88
C LEU A 199 0.81 2.41 15.21
N THR A 200 1.09 1.39 16.05
CA THR A 200 0.40 1.23 17.35
C THR A 200 0.63 2.42 18.29
N PRO A 201 1.85 2.98 18.42
CA PRO A 201 2.06 4.18 19.23
C PRO A 201 1.24 5.39 18.73
N ILE A 202 1.19 5.60 17.42
CA ILE A 202 0.37 6.65 16.80
C ILE A 202 -1.11 6.39 17.10
N GLY A 203 -1.59 5.16 16.90
CA GLY A 203 -2.95 4.80 17.21
C GLY A 203 -3.31 4.99 18.69
N ARG A 204 -2.34 4.79 19.59
CA ARG A 204 -2.51 5.07 21.04
C ARG A 204 -2.64 6.57 21.32
N GLU A 205 -1.80 7.38 20.75
CA GLU A 205 -1.82 8.84 20.87
C GLU A 205 -3.17 9.42 20.42
N TYR A 206 -3.70 8.87 19.33
CA TYR A 206 -4.97 9.34 18.76
C TYR A 206 -6.23 8.61 19.28
N GLY A 207 -6.09 7.80 20.36
CA GLY A 207 -7.22 7.16 21.05
C GLY A 207 -7.81 5.93 20.35
N LEU A 208 -7.17 5.43 19.30
CA LEU A 208 -7.64 4.24 18.54
C LEU A 208 -7.20 2.92 19.17
N VAL A 209 -6.18 2.93 20.02
CA VAL A 209 -5.62 1.74 20.69
C VAL A 209 -5.95 1.79 22.16
N GLN A 210 -6.78 0.84 22.62
CA GLN A 210 -7.20 0.69 24.02
C GLN A 210 -6.10 0.03 24.86
N ASP A 211 -6.30 0.00 26.19
CA ASP A 211 -5.28 -0.43 27.16
C ASP A 211 -4.85 -1.90 27.02
N ASP A 212 -5.77 -2.79 26.70
CA ASP A 212 -5.50 -4.21 26.48
C ASP A 212 -4.55 -4.43 25.30
N ARG A 213 -4.85 -3.79 24.17
CA ARG A 213 -4.01 -3.85 22.96
C ARG A 213 -2.67 -3.15 23.16
N TRP A 214 -2.67 -2.02 23.88
CA TRP A 214 -1.45 -1.29 24.21
C TRP A 214 -0.52 -2.12 25.10
N THR A 215 -1.06 -2.75 26.13
CA THR A 215 -0.31 -3.63 27.04
C THR A 215 0.32 -4.81 26.29
N LYS A 216 -0.46 -5.46 25.43
CA LYS A 216 0.04 -6.56 24.59
C LYS A 216 1.18 -6.10 23.66
N TYR A 217 1.03 -4.93 23.04
CA TYR A 217 2.09 -4.34 22.22
C TYR A 217 3.37 -4.12 23.04
N GLN A 218 3.27 -3.49 24.21
CA GLN A 218 4.43 -3.24 25.07
C GLN A 218 5.13 -4.54 25.51
N GLN A 219 4.36 -5.58 25.86
CA GLN A 219 4.90 -6.90 26.20
C GLN A 219 5.68 -7.50 25.01
N THR A 220 5.11 -7.44 23.82
CA THR A 220 5.79 -7.93 22.59
C THR A 220 7.09 -7.19 22.33
N GLN A 221 7.11 -5.86 22.46
CA GLN A 221 8.34 -5.08 22.28
C GLN A 221 9.38 -5.43 23.35
N ALA A 222 8.97 -5.59 24.61
CA ALA A 222 9.87 -5.98 25.69
C ALA A 222 10.54 -7.34 25.44
N VAL A 223 9.78 -8.33 24.91
CA VAL A 223 10.32 -9.64 24.54
C VAL A 223 11.36 -9.52 23.41
N LEU A 224 11.04 -8.76 22.34
CA LEU A 224 11.96 -8.55 21.22
C LEU A 224 13.25 -7.83 21.67
N ASP A 225 13.12 -6.80 22.50
CA ASP A 225 14.27 -6.04 23.02
C ASP A 225 15.15 -6.89 23.97
N ALA A 226 14.52 -7.72 24.79
CA ALA A 226 15.26 -8.64 25.68
C ALA A 226 16.05 -9.67 24.86
N GLU A 227 15.40 -10.24 23.83
CA GLU A 227 16.04 -11.22 22.98
C GLU A 227 17.17 -10.61 22.13
N ARG A 228 16.98 -9.41 21.60
CA ARG A 228 18.05 -8.70 20.87
C ARG A 228 19.27 -8.49 21.75
N ARG A 229 19.08 -8.05 23.02
CA ARG A 229 20.18 -7.93 23.98
C ARG A 229 20.85 -9.27 24.24
N ARG A 230 20.08 -10.35 24.45
CA ARG A 230 20.61 -11.70 24.66
C ARG A 230 21.48 -12.17 23.49
N LEU A 231 21.04 -11.93 22.25
CA LEU A 231 21.81 -12.26 21.04
C LEU A 231 23.08 -11.40 20.91
N HIS A 232 23.01 -10.14 21.31
CA HIS A 232 24.16 -9.24 21.31
C HIS A 232 25.24 -9.67 22.33
N ASP A 233 24.82 -10.15 23.49
CA ASP A 233 25.72 -10.56 24.57
C ASP A 233 26.27 -12.00 24.40
N ALA A 234 25.59 -12.81 23.59
CA ALA A 234 25.97 -14.19 23.34
C ALA A 234 27.14 -14.29 22.35
N HIS A 235 28.24 -14.91 22.77
CA HIS A 235 29.38 -15.19 21.90
C HIS A 235 29.47 -16.70 21.58
N LEU A 236 29.38 -17.05 20.31
CA LEU A 236 29.46 -18.44 19.81
C LEU A 236 30.87 -18.79 19.42
N ARG A 237 31.38 -19.90 19.96
CA ARG A 237 32.70 -20.41 19.59
C ARG A 237 32.72 -20.96 18.18
N THR A 238 33.81 -20.79 17.46
CA THR A 238 33.97 -21.27 16.08
C THR A 238 33.69 -22.76 15.93
N ALA A 239 34.14 -23.59 16.91
CA ALA A 239 33.91 -25.04 16.85
C ALA A 239 32.43 -25.43 16.95
N ASP A 240 31.68 -24.79 17.85
CA ASP A 240 30.26 -25.08 18.07
C ASP A 240 29.44 -24.63 16.86
N LEU A 241 29.74 -23.46 16.31
CA LEU A 241 29.06 -22.93 15.12
C LEU A 241 29.30 -23.85 13.90
N ARG A 242 30.53 -24.29 13.67
CA ARG A 242 30.86 -25.20 12.56
C ARG A 242 30.13 -26.53 12.69
N ALA A 243 30.13 -27.12 13.89
CA ALA A 243 29.40 -28.36 14.14
C ALA A 243 27.88 -28.22 13.91
N ALA A 244 27.28 -27.10 14.36
CA ALA A 244 25.87 -26.85 14.14
C ALA A 244 25.54 -26.65 12.64
N MET A 245 26.37 -25.91 11.91
CA MET A 245 26.18 -25.69 10.47
C MET A 245 26.36 -26.99 9.67
N GLU A 246 27.37 -27.80 10.02
CA GLU A 246 27.58 -29.12 9.39
C GLU A 246 26.39 -30.05 9.63
N ALA A 247 25.85 -30.09 10.86
CA ALA A 247 24.67 -30.86 11.20
C ALA A 247 23.41 -30.39 10.42
N ALA A 248 23.34 -29.10 10.10
CA ALA A 248 22.28 -28.52 9.26
C ALA A 248 22.54 -28.66 7.75
N GLY A 249 23.64 -29.28 7.32
CA GLY A 249 24.01 -29.43 5.91
C GLY A 249 24.47 -28.11 5.24
N LEU A 250 24.88 -27.14 6.03
CA LEU A 250 25.36 -25.84 5.54
C LEU A 250 26.90 -25.83 5.43
N ALA A 251 27.42 -24.98 4.56
CA ALA A 251 28.86 -24.74 4.49
C ALA A 251 29.39 -24.16 5.82
N PRO A 252 30.48 -24.67 6.39
CA PRO A 252 30.95 -24.23 7.70
C PRO A 252 31.40 -22.76 7.68
N ALA A 253 31.00 -22.01 8.70
CA ALA A 253 31.44 -20.64 8.90
C ALA A 253 32.96 -20.56 9.15
N ALA A 254 33.57 -19.49 8.67
CA ALA A 254 35.02 -19.28 8.88
C ALA A 254 35.33 -19.08 10.36
N GLU A 255 34.54 -18.27 11.06
CA GLU A 255 34.80 -17.88 12.46
C GLU A 255 33.47 -17.74 13.23
N GLY A 256 33.53 -18.01 14.55
CA GLY A 256 32.47 -17.68 15.51
C GLY A 256 32.40 -16.17 15.76
N GLY A 257 31.58 -15.77 16.71
CA GLY A 257 31.40 -14.35 17.05
C GLY A 257 30.13 -14.08 17.83
N ILE A 258 29.72 -12.83 17.87
CA ILE A 258 28.47 -12.38 18.51
C ILE A 258 27.29 -12.95 17.73
N ALA A 259 26.31 -13.56 18.43
CA ALA A 259 25.19 -14.24 17.81
C ALA A 259 24.35 -13.28 16.91
N GLU A 260 24.14 -12.03 17.33
CA GLU A 260 23.46 -11.02 16.51
C GLU A 260 24.21 -10.73 15.19
N GLU A 261 25.54 -10.66 15.21
CA GLU A 261 26.35 -10.43 14.00
C GLU A 261 26.36 -11.65 13.07
N LEU A 262 26.41 -12.86 13.65
CA LEU A 262 26.32 -14.10 12.90
C LEU A 262 24.95 -14.23 12.21
N LEU A 263 23.87 -13.82 12.88
CA LEU A 263 22.51 -13.85 12.32
C LEU A 263 22.33 -12.91 11.12
N ARG A 264 23.21 -11.92 10.89
CA ARG A 264 23.22 -11.10 9.68
C ARG A 264 23.60 -11.85 8.41
N ARG A 265 24.19 -13.04 8.55
CA ARG A 265 24.57 -13.88 7.41
C ARG A 265 23.35 -14.56 6.81
N PRO A 266 23.20 -14.61 5.47
CA PRO A 266 22.02 -15.22 4.84
C PRO A 266 21.80 -16.68 5.20
N GLU A 267 22.90 -17.45 5.37
CA GLU A 267 22.90 -18.87 5.65
C GLU A 267 22.61 -19.24 7.12
N ILE A 268 22.61 -18.26 8.03
CA ILE A 268 22.36 -18.46 9.46
C ILE A 268 21.00 -17.89 9.80
N ASP A 269 20.11 -18.74 10.32
CA ASP A 269 18.79 -18.38 10.80
C ASP A 269 18.70 -18.37 12.33
N TYR A 270 17.63 -17.84 12.87
CA TYR A 270 17.39 -17.83 14.31
C TYR A 270 17.30 -19.24 14.91
N PRO A 271 16.61 -20.24 14.31
CA PRO A 271 16.58 -21.61 14.80
C PRO A 271 17.98 -22.23 14.97
N LEU A 272 18.91 -21.98 14.05
CA LEU A 272 20.28 -22.49 14.15
C LEU A 272 20.98 -21.88 15.38
N ILE A 273 20.89 -20.59 15.59
CA ILE A 273 21.43 -19.89 16.78
C ILE A 273 20.76 -20.43 18.05
N ALA A 274 19.44 -20.52 18.06
CA ALA A 274 18.67 -21.01 19.21
C ALA A 274 18.96 -22.48 19.55
N GLY A 275 19.36 -23.30 18.59
CA GLY A 275 19.83 -24.67 18.81
C GLY A 275 21.11 -24.73 19.68
N MET A 276 21.94 -23.66 19.65
CA MET A 276 23.17 -23.59 20.41
C MET A 276 23.03 -22.90 21.79
N ILE A 277 22.20 -21.87 21.88
CA ILE A 277 22.07 -21.05 23.09
C ILE A 277 20.69 -21.10 23.73
N GLY A 278 19.78 -21.91 23.23
CA GLY A 278 18.38 -21.98 23.65
C GLY A 278 17.50 -20.91 23.00
N TRP A 279 16.20 -21.12 23.01
CA TRP A 279 15.22 -20.11 22.63
C TRP A 279 15.12 -19.03 23.72
N GLY A 280 14.96 -17.78 23.28
CA GLY A 280 14.69 -16.67 24.20
C GLY A 280 13.34 -16.83 24.90
N GLU A 281 13.24 -16.30 26.12
CA GLU A 281 11.99 -16.33 26.87
C GLU A 281 10.88 -15.53 26.14
N GLY A 282 9.73 -16.16 25.93
CA GLY A 282 8.59 -15.56 25.24
C GLY A 282 8.74 -15.42 23.71
N ILE A 283 9.86 -15.83 23.12
CA ILE A 283 10.06 -15.82 21.68
C ILE A 283 9.26 -16.94 21.02
N THR A 284 8.32 -16.56 20.19
CA THR A 284 7.59 -17.47 19.30
C THR A 284 8.29 -17.57 17.94
N PRO A 285 8.00 -18.60 17.10
CA PRO A 285 8.55 -18.67 15.75
C PRO A 285 8.33 -17.40 14.91
N MET A 286 7.15 -16.78 15.02
CA MET A 286 6.82 -15.53 14.34
C MET A 286 7.67 -14.35 14.82
N LEU A 287 7.92 -14.24 16.13
CA LEU A 287 8.78 -13.19 16.69
C LEU A 287 10.26 -13.44 16.35
N ALA A 288 10.68 -14.69 16.28
CA ALA A 288 12.02 -15.07 15.84
C ALA A 288 12.28 -14.65 14.38
N GLU A 289 11.38 -14.97 13.47
CA GLU A 289 11.44 -14.58 12.06
C GLU A 289 11.47 -13.05 11.90
N ARG A 290 10.62 -12.35 12.67
CA ARG A 290 10.61 -10.88 12.71
C ARG A 290 11.95 -10.31 13.17
N LEU A 291 12.48 -10.81 14.29
CA LEU A 291 13.75 -10.35 14.85
C LEU A 291 14.92 -10.63 13.89
N GLU A 292 14.95 -11.82 13.28
CA GLU A 292 15.90 -12.19 12.25
C GLU A 292 15.85 -11.23 11.06
N THR A 293 14.64 -10.94 10.55
CA THR A 293 14.44 -9.99 9.45
C THR A 293 14.95 -8.60 9.82
N GLU A 294 14.65 -8.11 11.02
CA GLU A 294 15.12 -6.81 11.48
C GLU A 294 16.64 -6.74 11.56
N ILE A 295 17.30 -7.80 12.07
CA ILE A 295 18.76 -7.88 12.19
C ILE A 295 19.43 -7.96 10.80
N LYS A 296 18.94 -8.80 9.90
CA LYS A 296 19.47 -8.96 8.55
C LYS A 296 19.32 -7.69 7.71
N TYR A 297 18.22 -6.97 7.86
CA TYR A 297 17.98 -5.74 7.11
C TYR A 297 18.48 -4.46 7.78
N ALA A 298 19.02 -4.53 9.01
CA ALA A 298 19.41 -3.34 9.78
C ALA A 298 20.33 -2.38 9.00
N GLY A 299 21.31 -2.89 8.26
CA GLY A 299 22.24 -2.08 7.47
C GLY A 299 21.55 -1.36 6.29
N TYR A 300 20.58 -2.02 5.65
CA TYR A 300 19.81 -1.44 4.55
C TYR A 300 18.82 -0.40 5.07
N ILE A 301 18.17 -0.69 6.21
CA ILE A 301 17.23 0.23 6.87
C ILE A 301 17.98 1.50 7.30
N ALA A 302 19.13 1.38 7.94
CA ALA A 302 19.95 2.54 8.34
C ALA A 302 20.39 3.42 7.15
N ARG A 303 20.59 2.83 5.96
CA ARG A 303 20.86 3.59 4.74
C ARG A 303 19.61 4.31 4.26
N GLN A 304 18.47 3.63 4.28
CA GLN A 304 17.19 4.22 3.90
C GLN A 304 16.79 5.36 4.84
N ASP A 305 16.98 5.21 6.16
CA ASP A 305 16.69 6.23 7.15
C ASP A 305 17.50 7.52 6.91
N ARG A 306 18.76 7.40 6.48
CA ARG A 306 19.54 8.58 6.08
C ARG A 306 18.92 9.31 4.89
N MET A 307 18.45 8.57 3.88
CA MET A 307 17.73 9.17 2.73
C MET A 307 16.42 9.81 3.18
N ILE A 308 15.68 9.17 4.09
CA ILE A 308 14.45 9.73 4.69
C ILE A 308 14.74 11.07 5.38
N HIS A 309 15.81 11.15 6.15
CA HIS A 309 16.19 12.40 6.84
C HIS A 309 16.58 13.52 5.88
N GLU A 310 17.19 13.21 4.74
CA GLU A 310 17.49 14.19 3.69
C GLU A 310 16.19 14.71 3.05
N VAL A 311 15.27 13.81 2.68
CA VAL A 311 13.96 14.17 2.11
C VAL A 311 13.09 14.92 3.13
N ALA A 312 13.17 14.56 4.41
CA ALA A 312 12.41 15.21 5.48
C ALA A 312 12.73 16.72 5.64
N ARG A 313 13.89 17.19 5.18
CA ARG A 313 14.16 18.63 5.13
C ARG A 313 13.22 19.37 4.16
N HIS A 314 12.95 18.77 3.01
CA HIS A 314 11.98 19.33 2.05
C HIS A 314 10.56 19.26 2.58
N GLU A 315 10.20 18.21 3.32
CA GLU A 315 8.89 18.09 3.98
C GLU A 315 8.66 19.16 5.07
N LYS A 316 9.73 19.57 5.76
CA LYS A 316 9.66 20.63 6.78
C LYS A 316 9.64 22.03 6.19
N THR A 317 9.95 22.19 4.91
CA THR A 317 9.92 23.50 4.24
C THR A 317 8.50 23.77 3.76
N LEU A 318 7.72 24.44 4.61
CA LEU A 318 6.32 24.77 4.31
C LEU A 318 6.24 25.84 3.22
N ILE A 319 5.23 25.73 2.39
CA ILE A 319 4.83 26.69 1.38
C ILE A 319 3.60 27.44 1.93
N PRO A 320 3.65 28.78 2.04
CA PRO A 320 2.50 29.56 2.49
C PRO A 320 1.26 29.36 1.58
N GLU A 321 0.07 29.39 2.18
CA GLU A 321 -1.18 29.18 1.41
C GLU A 321 -1.42 30.28 0.36
N ASP A 322 -0.95 31.51 0.62
CA ASP A 322 -1.03 32.67 -0.26
C ASP A 322 0.14 32.74 -1.26
N PHE A 323 1.00 31.71 -1.35
CA PHE A 323 2.16 31.73 -2.22
C PHE A 323 1.74 31.85 -3.69
N SER A 324 2.25 32.88 -4.40
CA SER A 324 2.01 33.05 -5.83
C SER A 324 3.03 32.32 -6.68
N TYR A 325 2.58 31.29 -7.37
CA TYR A 325 3.41 30.54 -8.31
C TYR A 325 3.51 31.21 -9.68
N THR A 326 2.53 32.09 -10.02
CA THR A 326 2.44 32.75 -11.33
C THR A 326 3.52 33.77 -11.54
N GLU A 327 3.97 34.44 -10.47
CA GLU A 327 4.98 35.50 -10.49
C GLU A 327 6.42 34.93 -10.39
N LEU A 328 6.58 33.65 -10.13
CA LEU A 328 7.90 33.01 -9.95
C LEU A 328 8.58 32.81 -11.29
N THR A 329 9.63 33.56 -11.53
CA THR A 329 10.51 33.35 -12.69
C THR A 329 11.39 32.13 -12.46
N GLY A 330 11.61 31.32 -13.52
CA GLY A 330 12.47 30.13 -13.43
C GLY A 330 11.73 28.80 -13.25
N LEU A 331 10.41 28.82 -13.02
CA LEU A 331 9.58 27.62 -13.11
C LEU A 331 9.20 27.34 -14.58
N THR A 332 9.16 26.07 -14.95
CA THR A 332 8.54 25.65 -16.21
C THR A 332 7.04 26.01 -16.21
N LEU A 333 6.45 26.21 -17.38
CA LEU A 333 5.02 26.55 -17.50
C LEU A 333 4.16 25.44 -16.87
N GLU A 334 4.49 24.19 -17.17
CA GLU A 334 3.80 23.02 -16.63
C GLU A 334 3.88 22.95 -15.08
N ALA A 335 5.07 23.13 -14.53
CA ALA A 335 5.26 23.13 -13.07
C ALA A 335 4.44 24.27 -12.40
N ARG A 336 4.44 25.46 -13.01
CA ARG A 336 3.71 26.63 -12.51
C ARG A 336 2.20 26.37 -12.44
N GLU A 337 1.61 25.83 -13.52
CA GLU A 337 0.19 25.52 -13.58
C GLU A 337 -0.21 24.44 -12.56
N LYS A 338 0.60 23.37 -12.48
CA LYS A 338 0.34 22.24 -11.57
C LYS A 338 0.49 22.65 -10.11
N LEU A 339 1.54 23.38 -9.77
CA LEU A 339 1.75 23.92 -8.42
C LEU A 339 0.62 24.86 -8.00
N ALA A 340 0.15 25.75 -8.90
CA ALA A 340 -0.96 26.65 -8.63
C ALA A 340 -2.29 25.90 -8.42
N ARG A 341 -2.53 24.80 -9.16
CA ARG A 341 -3.73 23.97 -9.04
C ARG A 341 -3.72 23.11 -7.79
N ILE A 342 -2.63 22.36 -7.55
CA ILE A 342 -2.52 21.38 -6.48
C ILE A 342 -2.27 22.02 -5.13
N ARG A 343 -1.53 23.14 -5.09
CA ARG A 343 -1.16 23.88 -3.89
C ARG A 343 -0.54 22.99 -2.81
N PRO A 344 0.64 22.41 -3.10
CA PRO A 344 1.32 21.55 -2.14
C PRO A 344 1.68 22.33 -0.85
N LYS A 345 1.60 21.65 0.30
CA LYS A 345 1.87 22.27 1.62
C LYS A 345 3.37 22.45 1.92
N ASN A 346 4.24 21.69 1.23
CA ASN A 346 5.68 21.75 1.44
C ASN A 346 6.47 21.40 0.17
N LEU A 347 7.78 21.65 0.20
CA LEU A 347 8.68 21.36 -0.94
C LEU A 347 8.74 19.88 -1.31
N GLY A 348 8.60 18.97 -0.34
CA GLY A 348 8.59 17.54 -0.60
C GLY A 348 7.38 17.13 -1.45
N GLN A 349 6.19 17.61 -1.10
CA GLN A 349 4.99 17.41 -1.92
C GLN A 349 5.14 18.04 -3.31
N ALA A 350 5.65 19.26 -3.39
CA ALA A 350 5.88 19.94 -4.67
C ALA A 350 6.74 19.09 -5.63
N GLY A 351 7.83 18.50 -5.12
CA GLY A 351 8.72 17.66 -5.91
C GLY A 351 8.14 16.32 -6.35
N ARG A 352 7.03 15.87 -5.75
CA ARG A 352 6.33 14.63 -6.14
C ARG A 352 5.24 14.84 -7.19
N ILE A 353 4.89 16.09 -7.49
CA ILE A 353 3.89 16.41 -8.51
C ILE A 353 4.48 16.06 -9.90
N PRO A 354 3.82 15.20 -10.69
CA PRO A 354 4.29 14.88 -12.04
C PRO A 354 4.41 16.14 -12.92
N GLY A 355 5.59 16.36 -13.52
CA GLY A 355 5.89 17.55 -14.31
C GLY A 355 6.55 18.69 -13.54
N VAL A 356 6.78 18.53 -12.23
CA VAL A 356 7.66 19.42 -11.45
C VAL A 356 9.04 18.77 -11.39
N SER A 357 10.03 19.42 -11.98
CA SER A 357 11.41 18.94 -12.06
C SER A 357 12.19 19.28 -10.78
N PRO A 358 13.34 18.61 -10.53
CA PRO A 358 14.25 19.01 -9.45
C PRO A 358 14.72 20.46 -9.56
N SER A 359 14.84 21.00 -10.78
CA SER A 359 15.17 22.41 -11.00
C SER A 359 14.05 23.33 -10.55
N ASP A 360 12.78 22.97 -10.82
CA ASP A 360 11.63 23.76 -10.34
C ASP A 360 11.57 23.78 -8.81
N VAL A 361 11.84 22.62 -8.15
CA VAL A 361 11.91 22.54 -6.68
C VAL A 361 13.02 23.43 -6.11
N ALA A 362 14.19 23.46 -6.76
CA ALA A 362 15.28 24.33 -6.36
C ALA A 362 14.90 25.82 -6.47
N GLN A 363 14.26 26.23 -7.56
CA GLN A 363 13.78 27.60 -7.74
C GLN A 363 12.73 27.98 -6.70
N LEU A 364 11.79 27.06 -6.43
CA LEU A 364 10.78 27.24 -5.37
C LEU A 364 11.44 27.39 -3.98
N SER A 365 12.46 26.59 -3.69
CA SER A 365 13.22 26.66 -2.42
C SER A 365 13.90 28.03 -2.25
N ILE A 366 14.54 28.54 -3.32
CA ILE A 366 15.19 29.86 -3.31
C ILE A 366 14.16 30.97 -3.07
N ALA A 367 13.03 30.91 -3.76
CA ALA A 367 11.97 31.91 -3.61
C ALA A 367 11.36 31.92 -2.20
N LEU A 368 11.17 30.72 -1.60
CA LEU A 368 10.70 30.61 -0.21
C LEU A 368 11.71 31.16 0.80
N ALA A 369 13.01 30.95 0.56
CA ALA A 369 14.07 31.49 1.40
C ALA A 369 14.11 33.04 1.32
N ALA A 370 13.97 33.62 0.12
CA ALA A 370 13.95 35.05 -0.09
C ALA A 370 12.73 35.77 0.56
N LYS A 371 11.58 35.09 0.68
CA LYS A 371 10.39 35.65 1.39
C LYS A 371 10.49 35.56 2.91
N ARG A 372 11.39 34.76 3.46
CA ARG A 372 11.62 34.64 4.91
C ARG A 372 12.65 35.61 5.45
N SER A 373 13.45 36.21 4.56
CA SER A 373 14.40 37.29 4.85
C SER A 373 13.75 38.66 4.80
#